data_ebbc77532bd6c149ee38db8005d41a83
#
_entry.id   ebbc77532bd6c149ee38db8005d41a83
#
_cell.length_a   1.000
_cell.length_b   1.000
_cell.length_c   1.000
_cell.angle_alpha   90.00
_cell.angle_beta   90.00
_cell.angle_gamma   90.00
#
_symmetry.space_group_name_H-M   'P 1'
#
loop_
_entity.id
_entity.type
_entity.pdbx_description
1 polymer ?
#
loop_
_entity_poly.entity_id
_entity_poly.type
_entity_poly.pdbx_seq_one_letter_code
_entity_poly.pdbx_strand_id
1 'polypeptide(L)'
;HDDSPQAVERADFSRRIDGGPLDQDFDRFFGTACCPTTDWLYAFIQDDRILTAPTQLIDKSKLPSHPYSHDCRRGWIAPDFPMEEVDLVFLKQSQQFIEEHVKATPHKPFFLYHATQAVHLPSFPADRFKGKSSSGPHGDFIHELDWIVGQLMETLDRLGIAENTLVVFSSDNGPETTSVVRMRADYDHDPARPWRGMKRDHWEGGHRVPFIIRWPGRIQPNTTSNQLTSLTDIIATLAHLVGAKLPEGSAQDSFNMMPAWLGQDTKPIRPYLLEQAFGGKQTLSIRKGNWKYIDHTGSGGNRYENNPELKRFILPESAPDAPGQLYNLDTDPGESSNLYFKHPDVVEELKGLLDYHVGKQP
;
A
#
# COMPACT_ATOMS: atom_id res chain seq x y z
N HIS A 1 -2.83 -5.77 -23.28
CA HIS A 1 -2.51 -6.85 -22.35
C HIS A 1 -3.75 -7.70 -22.13
N ASP A 2 -3.63 -9.01 -22.29
CA ASP A 2 -4.67 -10.00 -22.00
C ASP A 2 -4.24 -10.72 -20.71
N ASP A 3 -4.88 -10.39 -19.57
CA ASP A 3 -4.64 -10.96 -18.24
C ASP A 3 -5.61 -12.12 -17.92
N SER A 4 -6.26 -12.66 -18.96
CA SER A 4 -7.20 -13.76 -18.79
C SER A 4 -6.50 -15.09 -18.46
N PRO A 5 -7.21 -16.05 -17.83
CA PRO A 5 -6.71 -17.41 -17.66
C PRO A 5 -6.27 -18.06 -18.98
N GLN A 6 -6.97 -17.75 -20.08
CA GLN A 6 -6.66 -18.26 -21.41
C GLN A 6 -5.35 -17.68 -21.97
N ALA A 7 -4.97 -16.46 -21.58
CA ALA A 7 -3.67 -15.90 -21.93
C ALA A 7 -2.54 -16.66 -21.27
N VAL A 8 -2.70 -16.99 -19.99
CA VAL A 8 -1.72 -17.80 -19.23
C VAL A 8 -1.57 -19.20 -19.83
N GLU A 9 -2.66 -19.86 -20.25
CA GLU A 9 -2.62 -21.18 -20.91
C GLU A 9 -1.82 -21.17 -22.22
N ARG A 10 -1.80 -20.05 -22.94
CA ARG A 10 -1.09 -19.90 -24.21
C ARG A 10 0.34 -19.37 -24.06
N ALA A 11 0.74 -18.99 -22.84
CA ALA A 11 2.05 -18.42 -22.60
C ALA A 11 3.17 -19.44 -22.76
N ASP A 12 4.24 -19.02 -23.40
CA ASP A 12 5.49 -19.78 -23.45
C ASP A 12 6.37 -19.35 -22.28
N PHE A 13 6.32 -20.12 -21.21
CA PHE A 13 7.04 -19.84 -19.96
C PHE A 13 8.57 -19.97 -20.07
N SER A 14 9.10 -20.46 -21.19
CA SER A 14 10.53 -20.53 -21.44
C SER A 14 11.13 -19.22 -21.96
N ARG A 15 10.27 -18.28 -22.41
CA ARG A 15 10.71 -17.03 -23.01
C ARG A 15 11.10 -15.99 -21.96
N ARG A 16 11.92 -15.04 -22.41
CA ARG A 16 12.17 -13.80 -21.68
C ARG A 16 10.86 -13.01 -21.48
N ILE A 17 10.72 -12.43 -20.31
CA ILE A 17 9.64 -11.49 -19.98
C ILE A 17 10.11 -10.09 -20.34
N ASP A 18 9.44 -9.47 -21.32
CA ASP A 18 9.73 -8.11 -21.75
C ASP A 18 8.88 -7.09 -20.97
N GLY A 19 9.44 -5.90 -20.72
CA GLY A 19 8.77 -4.81 -20.00
C GLY A 19 8.73 -5.00 -18.47
N GLY A 20 9.49 -5.96 -17.94
CA GLY A 20 9.63 -6.19 -16.51
C GLY A 20 10.56 -5.18 -15.83
N PRO A 21 10.84 -5.36 -14.52
CA PRO A 21 11.67 -4.45 -13.74
C PRO A 21 13.09 -4.24 -14.31
N LEU A 22 13.69 -5.25 -14.94
CA LEU A 22 14.99 -5.11 -15.56
C LEU A 22 14.99 -4.13 -16.75
N ASP A 23 13.88 -4.05 -17.46
CA ASP A 23 13.68 -3.09 -18.56
C ASP A 23 13.32 -1.67 -18.03
N GLN A 24 13.19 -1.52 -16.70
CA GLN A 24 12.96 -0.27 -15.97
C GLN A 24 14.15 0.11 -15.07
N ASP A 25 15.36 -0.26 -15.49
CA ASP A 25 16.65 0.06 -14.84
C ASP A 25 16.86 -0.56 -13.44
N PHE A 26 16.14 -1.62 -13.08
CA PHE A 26 16.51 -2.46 -11.94
C PHE A 26 17.59 -3.46 -12.35
N ASP A 27 18.62 -3.64 -11.51
CA ASP A 27 19.70 -4.61 -11.76
C ASP A 27 19.27 -6.05 -11.51
N ARG A 28 18.28 -6.27 -10.64
CA ARG A 28 17.76 -7.60 -10.24
C ARG A 28 16.27 -7.51 -9.94
N PHE A 29 15.58 -8.61 -10.16
CA PHE A 29 14.19 -8.80 -9.76
C PHE A 29 13.99 -10.23 -9.25
N PHE A 30 13.25 -10.37 -8.15
CA PHE A 30 12.66 -11.63 -7.72
C PHE A 30 11.24 -11.37 -7.22
N GLY A 31 10.27 -12.05 -7.80
CA GLY A 31 8.87 -11.79 -7.45
C GLY A 31 7.91 -12.65 -8.26
N THR A 32 6.71 -12.13 -8.46
CA THR A 32 5.63 -12.73 -9.25
C THR A 32 5.13 -11.75 -10.30
N ALA A 33 4.32 -12.22 -11.24
CA ALA A 33 3.76 -11.38 -12.29
C ALA A 33 2.77 -10.32 -11.76
N CYS A 34 2.07 -10.65 -10.66
CA CYS A 34 1.09 -9.79 -9.99
C CYS A 34 1.04 -10.18 -8.50
N CYS A 35 -0.10 -9.96 -7.82
CA CYS A 35 -0.30 -10.39 -6.44
C CYS A 35 -0.04 -11.89 -6.28
N PRO A 36 0.90 -12.31 -5.43
CA PRO A 36 1.40 -13.70 -5.41
C PRO A 36 0.35 -14.78 -5.19
N THR A 37 -0.75 -14.47 -4.51
CA THR A 37 -1.78 -15.45 -4.13
C THR A 37 -3.17 -15.18 -4.72
N THR A 38 -3.33 -14.14 -5.56
CA THR A 38 -4.63 -13.76 -6.15
C THR A 38 -4.67 -13.82 -7.68
N ASP A 39 -3.58 -14.12 -8.33
CA ASP A 39 -3.47 -14.05 -9.78
C ASP A 39 -3.88 -15.37 -10.49
N TRP A 40 -3.70 -15.41 -11.81
CA TRP A 40 -3.89 -16.59 -12.65
C TRP A 40 -2.60 -17.39 -12.85
N LEU A 41 -1.47 -16.85 -12.35
CA LEU A 41 -0.12 -17.42 -12.49
C LEU A 41 0.60 -17.42 -11.15
N TYR A 42 0.81 -18.60 -10.59
CA TYR A 42 1.52 -18.83 -9.34
C TYR A 42 2.90 -19.43 -9.65
N ALA A 43 3.83 -18.58 -9.99
CA ALA A 43 5.21 -18.94 -10.28
C ALA A 43 6.15 -17.77 -9.94
N PHE A 44 7.34 -18.08 -9.47
CA PHE A 44 8.38 -17.09 -9.25
C PHE A 44 9.07 -16.70 -10.55
N ILE A 45 9.34 -15.42 -10.66
CA ILE A 45 10.17 -14.82 -11.71
C ILE A 45 11.48 -14.40 -11.05
N GLN A 46 12.58 -14.81 -11.63
CA GLN A 46 13.89 -14.26 -11.32
C GLN A 46 14.40 -13.49 -12.51
N ASP A 47 14.72 -12.23 -12.27
CA ASP A 47 15.12 -11.28 -13.30
C ASP A 47 14.06 -11.16 -14.41
N ASP A 48 14.25 -11.76 -15.54
CA ASP A 48 13.33 -11.71 -16.68
C ASP A 48 12.78 -13.10 -17.09
N ARG A 49 12.84 -14.10 -16.18
CA ARG A 49 12.41 -15.48 -16.49
C ARG A 49 11.65 -16.13 -15.36
N ILE A 50 10.70 -16.96 -15.72
CA ILE A 50 10.03 -17.86 -14.79
C ILE A 50 11.01 -18.95 -14.38
N LEU A 51 11.19 -19.15 -13.08
CA LEU A 51 12.11 -20.14 -12.54
C LEU A 51 11.66 -21.58 -12.79
N THR A 52 10.41 -21.85 -12.43
CA THR A 52 9.78 -23.15 -12.61
C THR A 52 8.47 -22.94 -13.33
N ALA A 53 8.33 -23.54 -14.51
CA ALA A 53 7.10 -23.41 -15.29
C ALA A 53 5.88 -23.99 -14.52
N PRO A 54 4.73 -23.32 -14.50
CA PRO A 54 3.50 -23.86 -13.96
C PRO A 54 3.04 -25.03 -14.83
N THR A 55 2.65 -26.13 -14.19
CA THR A 55 2.30 -27.38 -14.89
C THR A 55 0.90 -27.88 -14.62
N GLN A 56 0.20 -27.28 -13.64
CA GLN A 56 -1.12 -27.69 -13.24
C GLN A 56 -1.96 -26.51 -12.74
N LEU A 57 -3.27 -26.68 -12.73
CA LEU A 57 -4.15 -25.71 -12.06
C LEU A 57 -4.06 -25.90 -10.55
N ILE A 58 -4.14 -24.80 -9.82
CA ILE A 58 -4.15 -24.82 -8.37
C ILE A 58 -5.35 -25.63 -7.84
N ASP A 59 -5.09 -26.53 -6.91
CA ASP A 59 -6.11 -27.27 -6.18
C ASP A 59 -6.52 -26.47 -4.92
N LYS A 60 -7.58 -25.70 -5.04
CA LYS A 60 -8.07 -24.85 -3.96
C LYS A 60 -8.58 -25.64 -2.74
N SER A 61 -8.86 -26.94 -2.86
CA SER A 61 -9.27 -27.77 -1.73
C SER A 61 -8.14 -28.01 -0.72
N LYS A 62 -6.90 -27.78 -1.14
CA LYS A 62 -5.71 -27.90 -0.29
C LYS A 62 -5.29 -26.59 0.39
N LEU A 63 -5.97 -25.49 0.07
CA LEU A 63 -5.68 -24.19 0.66
C LEU A 63 -6.42 -24.01 1.99
N PRO A 64 -5.93 -23.15 2.89
CA PRO A 64 -6.64 -22.79 4.11
C PRO A 64 -8.07 -22.33 3.81
N SER A 65 -9.04 -22.78 4.65
CA SER A 65 -10.45 -22.41 4.51
C SER A 65 -10.91 -21.62 5.75
N HIS A 66 -11.04 -20.31 5.60
CA HIS A 66 -11.52 -19.37 6.61
C HIS A 66 -12.06 -18.10 5.93
N PRO A 67 -12.74 -17.17 6.63
CA PRO A 67 -13.36 -15.99 6.03
C PRO A 67 -12.42 -15.09 5.21
N TYR A 68 -11.12 -15.14 5.46
CA TYR A 68 -10.09 -14.33 4.76
C TYR A 68 -9.36 -15.11 3.64
N SER A 69 -9.84 -16.31 3.24
CA SER A 69 -9.18 -17.15 2.23
C SER A 69 -9.77 -17.02 0.82
N HIS A 70 -10.73 -16.13 0.62
CA HIS A 70 -11.25 -15.83 -0.72
C HIS A 70 -10.23 -14.96 -1.51
N ASP A 71 -10.53 -14.66 -2.75
CA ASP A 71 -9.71 -13.97 -3.75
C ASP A 71 -8.59 -14.81 -4.40
N CYS A 72 -8.26 -15.99 -3.91
CA CYS A 72 -7.39 -16.89 -4.64
C CYS A 72 -8.07 -17.36 -5.93
N ARG A 73 -7.52 -16.97 -7.08
CA ARG A 73 -8.06 -17.36 -8.39
C ARG A 73 -7.64 -18.79 -8.75
N ARG A 74 -8.40 -19.44 -9.63
CA ARG A 74 -8.05 -20.76 -10.16
C ARG A 74 -7.04 -20.60 -11.30
N GLY A 75 -5.78 -20.39 -10.95
CA GLY A 75 -4.70 -20.15 -11.89
C GLY A 75 -3.76 -21.34 -12.03
N TRP A 76 -2.78 -21.19 -12.92
CA TRP A 76 -1.71 -22.15 -13.13
C TRP A 76 -0.63 -22.00 -12.06
N ILE A 77 -0.19 -23.13 -11.49
CA ILE A 77 0.77 -23.14 -10.39
C ILE A 77 2.01 -23.97 -10.71
N ALA A 78 3.18 -23.43 -10.40
CA ALA A 78 4.44 -24.16 -10.42
C ALA A 78 4.48 -25.18 -9.27
N PRO A 79 5.11 -26.35 -9.46
CA PRO A 79 5.13 -27.43 -8.44
C PRO A 79 5.79 -27.01 -7.12
N ASP A 80 6.69 -26.05 -7.15
CA ASP A 80 7.49 -25.55 -6.03
C ASP A 80 6.99 -24.20 -5.48
N PHE A 81 5.82 -23.73 -5.90
CA PHE A 81 5.27 -22.46 -5.43
C PHE A 81 4.54 -22.62 -4.08
N PRO A 82 5.08 -22.05 -2.98
CA PRO A 82 4.57 -22.28 -1.64
C PRO A 82 3.55 -21.21 -1.24
N MET A 83 2.27 -21.42 -1.47
CA MET A 83 1.19 -20.45 -1.27
C MET A 83 1.17 -19.77 0.12
N GLU A 84 1.57 -20.49 1.18
CA GLU A 84 1.58 -19.98 2.55
C GLU A 84 2.95 -19.47 3.01
N GLU A 85 3.99 -19.57 2.18
CA GLU A 85 5.37 -19.16 2.54
C GLU A 85 5.97 -18.17 1.55
N VAL A 86 5.16 -17.58 0.67
CA VAL A 86 5.64 -16.68 -0.38
C VAL A 86 6.47 -15.54 0.19
N ASP A 87 5.98 -14.89 1.25
CA ASP A 87 6.67 -13.76 1.88
C ASP A 87 7.98 -14.19 2.57
N LEU A 88 8.06 -15.43 3.08
CA LEU A 88 9.30 -15.96 3.63
C LEU A 88 10.34 -16.20 2.53
N VAL A 89 9.88 -16.61 1.33
CA VAL A 89 10.77 -16.71 0.16
C VAL A 89 11.26 -15.32 -0.25
N PHE A 90 10.39 -14.31 -0.31
CA PHE A 90 10.79 -12.93 -0.61
C PHE A 90 11.76 -12.38 0.42
N LEU A 91 11.53 -12.62 1.71
CA LEU A 91 12.45 -12.24 2.76
C LEU A 91 13.83 -12.84 2.55
N LYS A 92 13.91 -14.15 2.29
CA LYS A 92 15.16 -14.86 2.05
C LYS A 92 15.93 -14.28 0.86
N GLN A 93 15.25 -13.99 -0.23
CA GLN A 93 15.85 -13.38 -1.43
C GLN A 93 16.39 -11.97 -1.14
N SER A 94 15.64 -11.17 -0.37
CA SER A 94 16.09 -9.84 0.02
C SER A 94 17.31 -9.87 0.95
N GLN A 95 17.31 -10.77 1.93
CA GLN A 95 18.47 -10.96 2.82
C GLN A 95 19.69 -11.40 2.04
N GLN A 96 19.55 -12.37 1.14
CA GLN A 96 20.63 -12.84 0.29
C GLN A 96 21.18 -11.70 -0.59
N PHE A 97 20.31 -10.91 -1.21
CA PHE A 97 20.72 -9.75 -2.01
C PHE A 97 21.55 -8.76 -1.19
N ILE A 98 21.09 -8.39 0.02
CA ILE A 98 21.82 -7.46 0.89
C ILE A 98 23.18 -8.03 1.28
N GLU A 99 23.25 -9.28 1.69
CA GLU A 99 24.49 -9.96 2.10
C GLU A 99 25.51 -10.04 0.96
N GLU A 100 25.07 -10.45 -0.23
CA GLU A 100 25.91 -10.52 -1.43
C GLU A 100 26.43 -9.14 -1.83
N HIS A 101 25.54 -8.13 -1.81
CA HIS A 101 25.89 -6.75 -2.18
C HIS A 101 26.94 -6.17 -1.23
N VAL A 102 26.72 -6.27 0.08
CA VAL A 102 27.66 -5.76 1.09
C VAL A 102 29.01 -6.44 1.00
N LYS A 103 29.03 -7.75 0.70
CA LYS A 103 30.27 -8.51 0.52
C LYS A 103 31.02 -8.12 -0.76
N ALA A 104 30.30 -7.96 -1.87
CA ALA A 104 30.90 -7.73 -3.18
C ALA A 104 31.26 -6.25 -3.41
N THR A 105 30.42 -5.33 -2.91
CA THR A 105 30.53 -3.89 -3.19
C THR A 105 30.22 -3.04 -1.95
N PRO A 106 31.01 -3.16 -0.85
CA PRO A 106 30.67 -2.56 0.46
C PRO A 106 30.53 -1.04 0.46
N HIS A 107 31.06 -0.36 -0.55
CA HIS A 107 31.01 1.11 -0.67
C HIS A 107 29.98 1.60 -1.70
N LYS A 108 29.32 0.69 -2.42
CA LYS A 108 28.28 1.07 -3.38
C LYS A 108 26.93 1.06 -2.67
N PRO A 109 26.11 2.13 -2.74
CA PRO A 109 24.76 2.11 -2.21
C PRO A 109 23.87 1.13 -3.00
N PHE A 110 22.82 0.65 -2.36
CA PHE A 110 21.77 -0.13 -3.01
C PHE A 110 20.40 0.50 -2.76
N PHE A 111 19.46 0.18 -3.64
CA PHE A 111 18.03 0.42 -3.46
C PHE A 111 17.32 -0.94 -3.49
N LEU A 112 16.60 -1.28 -2.42
CA LEU A 112 15.78 -2.47 -2.33
C LEU A 112 14.31 -2.09 -2.17
N TYR A 113 13.47 -2.50 -3.10
CA TYR A 113 12.02 -2.44 -2.99
C TYR A 113 11.50 -3.83 -2.59
N HIS A 114 11.13 -4.00 -1.32
CA HIS A 114 10.60 -5.24 -0.77
C HIS A 114 9.08 -5.14 -0.66
N ALA A 115 8.35 -5.69 -1.63
CA ALA A 115 6.91 -5.75 -1.64
C ALA A 115 6.44 -7.11 -1.11
N THR A 116 5.58 -7.10 -0.08
CA THR A 116 5.02 -8.30 0.53
C THR A 116 3.64 -8.64 -0.02
N GLN A 117 3.25 -9.93 0.05
CA GLN A 117 1.85 -10.34 -0.09
C GLN A 117 1.05 -9.93 1.16
N ALA A 118 1.64 -10.10 2.33
CA ALA A 118 1.04 -9.67 3.59
C ALA A 118 0.89 -8.13 3.63
N VAL A 119 -0.34 -7.63 3.83
CA VAL A 119 -1.50 -8.35 4.37
C VAL A 119 -2.68 -8.40 3.36
N HIS A 120 -2.42 -8.44 2.06
CA HIS A 120 -3.48 -8.55 1.05
C HIS A 120 -4.18 -9.91 1.15
N LEU A 121 -5.51 -9.96 0.88
CA LEU A 121 -6.24 -11.22 0.78
C LEU A 121 -5.78 -12.05 -0.43
N PRO A 122 -5.82 -13.36 -0.34
CA PRO A 122 -6.15 -14.21 0.81
C PRO A 122 -5.07 -14.17 1.88
N SER A 123 -5.48 -14.21 3.15
CA SER A 123 -4.55 -14.25 4.28
C SER A 123 -4.07 -15.68 4.48
N PHE A 124 -2.90 -15.97 4.01
CA PHE A 124 -2.25 -17.29 4.12
C PHE A 124 -0.95 -17.18 4.92
N PRO A 125 -1.03 -16.94 6.25
CA PRO A 125 0.16 -16.89 7.08
C PRO A 125 0.86 -18.25 7.10
N ALA A 126 2.19 -18.24 7.08
CA ALA A 126 2.98 -19.46 7.22
C ALA A 126 2.68 -20.16 8.57
N ASP A 127 2.83 -21.47 8.60
CA ASP A 127 2.40 -22.33 9.73
C ASP A 127 2.87 -21.82 11.10
N ARG A 128 4.08 -21.32 11.19
CA ARG A 128 4.66 -20.83 12.45
C ARG A 128 3.97 -19.58 13.02
N PHE A 129 3.18 -18.87 12.22
CA PHE A 129 2.42 -17.67 12.65
C PHE A 129 0.97 -17.97 12.96
N LYS A 130 0.43 -19.13 12.54
CA LYS A 130 -0.96 -19.51 12.77
C LYS A 130 -1.27 -19.57 14.26
N GLY A 131 -2.34 -18.88 14.67
CA GLY A 131 -2.79 -18.79 16.07
C GLY A 131 -1.89 -17.92 16.97
N LYS A 132 -1.06 -17.05 16.43
CA LYS A 132 -0.21 -16.13 17.20
C LYS A 132 -0.89 -14.82 17.57
N SER A 133 -1.91 -14.44 16.80
CA SER A 133 -2.72 -13.24 17.05
C SER A 133 -4.06 -13.58 17.69
N SER A 134 -4.57 -12.68 18.53
CA SER A 134 -5.96 -12.75 19.04
C SER A 134 -6.99 -12.26 18.01
N SER A 135 -6.55 -11.83 16.83
CA SER A 135 -7.39 -11.26 15.76
C SER A 135 -7.57 -12.20 14.56
N GLY A 136 -7.37 -13.51 14.78
CA GLY A 136 -7.58 -14.58 13.80
C GLY A 136 -6.58 -14.60 12.64
N PRO A 137 -6.90 -15.34 11.56
CA PRO A 137 -5.95 -15.58 10.46
C PRO A 137 -5.40 -14.32 9.80
N HIS A 138 -6.20 -13.26 9.69
CA HIS A 138 -5.70 -12.00 9.16
C HIS A 138 -4.76 -11.29 10.14
N GLY A 139 -5.04 -11.37 11.44
CA GLY A 139 -4.14 -10.89 12.48
C GLY A 139 -2.82 -11.67 12.52
N ASP A 140 -2.85 -12.99 12.30
CA ASP A 140 -1.65 -13.83 12.17
C ASP A 140 -0.80 -13.39 10.96
N PHE A 141 -1.45 -12.98 9.86
CA PHE A 141 -0.76 -12.50 8.67
C PHE A 141 -0.14 -11.11 8.86
N ILE A 142 -0.78 -10.23 9.66
CA ILE A 142 -0.19 -8.96 10.10
C ILE A 142 1.04 -9.23 10.98
N HIS A 143 0.95 -10.23 11.87
CA HIS A 143 2.08 -10.63 12.72
C HIS A 143 3.26 -11.18 11.90
N GLU A 144 2.99 -11.91 10.83
CA GLU A 144 4.01 -12.34 9.87
C GLU A 144 4.72 -11.15 9.21
N LEU A 145 3.96 -10.16 8.74
CA LEU A 145 4.52 -8.93 8.17
C LEU A 145 5.46 -8.22 9.14
N ASP A 146 5.02 -8.03 10.39
CA ASP A 146 5.83 -7.39 11.43
C ASP A 146 7.14 -8.16 11.67
N TRP A 147 7.05 -9.51 11.74
CA TRP A 147 8.22 -10.36 11.89
C TRP A 147 9.18 -10.24 10.69
N ILE A 148 8.68 -10.19 9.45
CA ILE A 148 9.50 -10.02 8.23
C ILE A 148 10.27 -8.71 8.29
N VAL A 149 9.61 -7.61 8.66
CA VAL A 149 10.29 -6.32 8.84
C VAL A 149 11.37 -6.41 9.91
N GLY A 150 11.07 -7.05 11.04
CA GLY A 150 12.06 -7.32 12.10
C GLY A 150 13.29 -8.06 11.56
N GLN A 151 13.11 -9.10 10.75
CA GLN A 151 14.21 -9.88 10.15
C GLN A 151 15.08 -9.07 9.18
N LEU A 152 14.48 -8.15 8.43
CA LEU A 152 15.23 -7.21 7.58
C LEU A 152 16.04 -6.25 8.45
N MET A 153 15.46 -5.70 9.53
CA MET A 153 16.20 -4.83 10.47
C MET A 153 17.37 -5.56 11.12
N GLU A 154 17.16 -6.78 11.61
CA GLU A 154 18.23 -7.63 12.17
C GLU A 154 19.34 -7.91 11.16
N THR A 155 19.01 -8.08 9.87
CA THR A 155 20.00 -8.25 8.81
C THR A 155 20.86 -7.00 8.64
N LEU A 156 20.27 -5.81 8.63
CA LEU A 156 21.02 -4.55 8.54
C LEU A 156 21.94 -4.35 9.75
N ASP A 157 21.45 -4.65 10.96
CA ASP A 157 22.21 -4.52 12.20
C ASP A 157 23.39 -5.52 12.22
N ARG A 158 23.15 -6.79 11.88
CA ARG A 158 24.17 -7.86 11.79
C ARG A 158 25.29 -7.55 10.79
N LEU A 159 24.94 -6.91 9.69
CA LEU A 159 25.91 -6.51 8.65
C LEU A 159 26.60 -5.18 8.96
N GLY A 160 26.22 -4.49 10.04
CA GLY A 160 26.82 -3.23 10.46
C GLY A 160 26.52 -2.06 9.53
N ILE A 161 25.42 -2.12 8.75
CA ILE A 161 25.05 -1.09 7.78
C ILE A 161 23.82 -0.27 8.18
N ALA A 162 23.21 -0.58 9.31
CA ALA A 162 21.93 0.03 9.74
C ALA A 162 22.02 1.56 9.86
N GLU A 163 23.12 2.11 10.39
CA GLU A 163 23.29 3.56 10.55
C GLU A 163 23.38 4.32 9.22
N ASN A 164 23.79 3.63 8.15
CA ASN A 164 23.89 4.19 6.80
C ASN A 164 22.77 3.70 5.87
N THR A 165 21.69 3.15 6.41
CA THR A 165 20.54 2.68 5.63
C THR A 165 19.28 3.43 6.02
N LEU A 166 18.68 4.11 5.05
CA LEU A 166 17.34 4.67 5.17
C LEU A 166 16.31 3.56 4.89
N VAL A 167 15.46 3.27 5.87
CA VAL A 167 14.35 2.32 5.75
C VAL A 167 13.04 3.10 5.75
N VAL A 168 12.19 2.83 4.76
CA VAL A 168 10.83 3.36 4.67
C VAL A 168 9.86 2.20 4.68
N PHE A 169 8.93 2.19 5.64
CA PHE A 169 7.83 1.23 5.72
C PHE A 169 6.51 1.93 5.45
N SER A 170 5.70 1.36 4.57
CA SER A 170 4.37 1.86 4.28
C SER A 170 3.46 0.78 3.72
N SER A 171 2.22 1.15 3.40
CA SER A 171 1.23 0.35 2.67
C SER A 171 0.67 1.16 1.50
N ASP A 172 0.12 0.50 0.50
CA ASP A 172 -0.44 1.13 -0.71
C ASP A 172 -1.83 1.74 -0.47
N ASN A 173 -2.64 1.15 0.42
CA ASN A 173 -3.99 1.60 0.76
C ASN A 173 -4.41 1.14 2.16
N GLY A 174 -5.57 1.62 2.59
CA GLY A 174 -6.20 1.19 3.82
C GLY A 174 -6.71 -0.26 3.77
N PRO A 175 -7.26 -0.78 4.89
CA PRO A 175 -7.61 -2.19 5.04
C PRO A 175 -8.74 -2.63 4.10
N GLU A 176 -8.66 -3.88 3.62
CA GLU A 176 -9.66 -4.48 2.75
C GLU A 176 -11.01 -4.63 3.45
N THR A 177 -12.10 -4.46 2.72
CA THR A 177 -13.48 -4.52 3.21
C THR A 177 -13.76 -5.76 4.04
N THR A 178 -13.41 -6.96 3.54
CA THR A 178 -13.63 -8.20 4.27
C THR A 178 -12.84 -8.25 5.57
N SER A 179 -11.60 -7.77 5.56
CA SER A 179 -10.78 -7.71 6.78
C SER A 179 -11.44 -6.84 7.84
N VAL A 180 -11.87 -5.62 7.49
CA VAL A 180 -12.57 -4.71 8.41
C VAL A 180 -13.84 -5.33 8.97
N VAL A 181 -14.70 -5.84 8.09
CA VAL A 181 -16.01 -6.40 8.47
C VAL A 181 -15.86 -7.60 9.40
N ARG A 182 -14.98 -8.53 9.05
CA ARG A 182 -14.80 -9.78 9.79
C ARG A 182 -14.02 -9.58 11.08
N MET A 183 -12.94 -8.80 11.07
CA MET A 183 -12.18 -8.56 12.30
C MET A 183 -13.02 -7.83 13.35
N ARG A 184 -13.88 -6.88 12.95
CA ARG A 184 -14.84 -6.25 13.85
C ARG A 184 -15.87 -7.22 14.39
N ALA A 185 -16.41 -8.12 13.56
CA ALA A 185 -17.47 -9.05 13.95
C ALA A 185 -16.96 -10.21 14.80
N ASP A 186 -15.82 -10.78 14.42
CA ASP A 186 -15.35 -12.06 14.94
C ASP A 186 -14.35 -11.89 16.11
N TYR A 187 -13.66 -10.72 16.19
CA TYR A 187 -12.54 -10.50 17.12
C TYR A 187 -12.59 -9.15 17.87
N ASP A 188 -13.66 -8.35 17.68
CA ASP A 188 -13.78 -6.99 18.24
C ASP A 188 -12.57 -6.09 17.92
N HIS A 189 -11.89 -6.37 16.81
CA HIS A 189 -10.74 -5.61 16.32
C HIS A 189 -11.12 -4.77 15.11
N ASP A 190 -10.85 -3.46 15.19
CA ASP A 190 -11.12 -2.52 14.11
C ASP A 190 -9.83 -2.04 13.46
N PRO A 191 -9.44 -2.60 12.30
CA PRO A 191 -8.19 -2.25 11.64
C PRO A 191 -8.20 -0.86 10.99
N ALA A 192 -9.37 -0.20 10.87
CA ALA A 192 -9.49 1.15 10.30
C ALA A 192 -9.58 2.25 11.37
N ARG A 193 -9.86 1.92 12.64
CA ARG A 193 -10.06 2.92 13.70
C ARG A 193 -8.82 3.80 13.94
N PRO A 194 -8.98 5.10 14.19
CA PRO A 194 -10.24 5.83 14.37
C PRO A 194 -10.86 6.33 13.05
N TRP A 195 -10.30 5.96 11.90
CA TRP A 195 -10.65 6.48 10.60
C TRP A 195 -11.95 5.88 10.06
N ARG A 196 -12.75 6.71 9.39
CA ARG A 196 -13.91 6.24 8.62
C ARG A 196 -13.45 5.64 7.29
N GLY A 197 -14.19 4.64 6.80
CA GLY A 197 -13.93 4.03 5.50
C GLY A 197 -12.90 2.90 5.54
N MET A 198 -12.54 2.44 4.36
CA MET A 198 -11.63 1.31 4.13
C MET A 198 -11.15 1.37 2.68
N LYS A 199 -10.28 0.48 2.27
CA LYS A 199 -9.77 0.39 0.89
C LYS A 199 -10.85 0.73 -0.12
N ARG A 200 -10.55 1.58 -1.08
CA ARG A 200 -11.36 2.16 -2.16
C ARG A 200 -12.14 3.43 -1.79
N ASP A 201 -12.34 3.73 -0.51
CA ASP A 201 -13.11 4.91 -0.08
C ASP A 201 -12.25 6.19 -0.08
N HIS A 202 -12.89 7.34 -0.26
CA HIS A 202 -12.27 8.66 -0.07
C HIS A 202 -12.02 9.01 1.39
N TRP A 203 -12.79 8.43 2.31
CA TRP A 203 -12.60 8.67 3.73
C TRP A 203 -11.22 8.21 4.19
N GLU A 204 -10.72 8.81 5.26
CA GLU A 204 -9.33 8.60 5.72
C GLU A 204 -8.93 7.12 5.85
N GLY A 205 -9.85 6.23 6.26
CA GLY A 205 -9.57 4.80 6.35
C GLY A 205 -9.21 4.11 5.02
N GLY A 206 -9.51 4.74 3.87
CA GLY A 206 -9.10 4.25 2.56
C GLY A 206 -7.70 4.68 2.13
N HIS A 207 -7.24 5.83 2.62
CA HIS A 207 -6.03 6.50 2.17
C HIS A 207 -4.94 6.66 3.23
N ARG A 208 -5.32 6.76 4.50
CA ARG A 208 -4.36 6.92 5.59
C ARG A 208 -3.71 5.59 5.92
N VAL A 209 -2.46 5.47 5.53
CA VAL A 209 -1.62 4.28 5.72
C VAL A 209 -0.52 4.55 6.74
N PRO A 210 0.05 3.51 7.38
CA PRO A 210 1.27 3.68 8.16
C PRO A 210 2.38 4.22 7.25
N PHE A 211 3.17 5.18 7.78
CA PHE A 211 4.36 5.69 7.12
C PHE A 211 5.44 5.87 8.17
N ILE A 212 6.42 4.97 8.19
CA ILE A 212 7.46 4.90 9.21
C ILE A 212 8.82 4.96 8.54
N ILE A 213 9.69 5.82 9.07
CA ILE A 213 11.04 6.01 8.55
C ILE A 213 12.04 5.72 9.66
N ARG A 214 13.06 4.92 9.34
CA ARG A 214 14.17 4.63 10.22
C ARG A 214 15.48 4.96 9.51
N TRP A 215 16.30 5.81 10.14
CA TRP A 215 17.66 6.10 9.71
C TRP A 215 18.50 6.45 10.94
N PRO A 216 19.03 5.45 11.64
CA PRO A 216 19.85 5.69 12.82
C PRO A 216 21.00 6.66 12.55
N GLY A 217 21.29 7.54 13.51
CA GLY A 217 22.30 8.58 13.33
C GLY A 217 21.87 9.81 12.53
N ARG A 218 20.70 9.78 11.86
CA ARG A 218 20.15 10.89 11.07
C ARG A 218 18.78 11.35 11.57
N ILE A 219 17.92 10.40 11.89
CA ILE A 219 16.55 10.65 12.36
C ILE A 219 16.50 10.34 13.87
N GLN A 220 16.02 11.28 14.66
CA GLN A 220 15.82 11.07 16.09
C GLN A 220 14.77 9.99 16.33
N PRO A 221 15.03 9.00 17.21
CA PRO A 221 14.05 7.97 17.52
C PRO A 221 12.83 8.57 18.26
N ASN A 222 11.68 7.91 18.14
CA ASN A 222 10.43 8.28 18.80
C ASN A 222 9.92 9.69 18.47
N THR A 223 10.19 10.16 17.27
CA THR A 223 9.64 11.42 16.75
C THR A 223 8.48 11.17 15.81
N THR A 224 7.58 12.16 15.72
CA THR A 224 6.45 12.19 14.77
C THR A 224 6.48 13.50 14.00
N SER A 225 6.09 13.44 12.72
CA SER A 225 5.83 14.60 11.88
C SER A 225 4.35 14.69 11.54
N ASN A 226 3.77 15.89 11.60
CA ASN A 226 2.40 16.16 11.19
C ASN A 226 2.34 16.70 9.75
N GLN A 227 3.42 16.60 8.99
CA GLN A 227 3.42 17.02 7.59
C GLN A 227 2.49 16.16 6.76
N LEU A 228 1.71 16.82 5.91
CA LEU A 228 0.94 16.13 4.89
C LEU A 228 1.92 15.48 3.91
N THR A 229 1.82 14.18 3.72
CA THR A 229 2.72 13.39 2.87
C THR A 229 1.93 12.41 2.01
N SER A 230 2.51 12.03 0.88
CA SER A 230 2.00 11.02 -0.03
C SER A 230 3.12 10.05 -0.42
N LEU A 231 2.77 8.83 -0.79
CA LEU A 231 3.73 7.87 -1.35
C LEU A 231 4.40 8.39 -2.63
N THR A 232 3.74 9.29 -3.36
CA THR A 232 4.31 9.97 -4.53
C THR A 232 5.52 10.82 -4.18
N ASP A 233 5.65 11.27 -2.91
CA ASP A 233 6.75 12.11 -2.45
C ASP A 233 8.09 11.36 -2.32
N ILE A 234 8.06 10.03 -2.33
CA ILE A 234 9.25 9.20 -2.21
C ILE A 234 10.23 9.50 -3.34
N ILE A 235 9.75 9.66 -4.58
CA ILE A 235 10.65 9.86 -5.73
C ILE A 235 11.42 11.17 -5.66
N ALA A 236 10.77 12.31 -5.36
CA ALA A 236 11.46 13.60 -5.23
C ALA A 236 12.39 13.61 -4.02
N THR A 237 12.01 12.92 -2.94
CA THR A 237 12.82 12.82 -1.73
C THR A 237 14.07 11.99 -1.97
N LEU A 238 13.96 10.84 -2.64
CA LEU A 238 15.10 9.99 -2.98
C LEU A 238 15.99 10.64 -4.05
N ALA A 239 15.42 11.33 -5.05
CA ALA A 239 16.20 12.10 -6.02
C ALA A 239 17.05 13.16 -5.32
N HIS A 240 16.48 13.90 -4.36
CA HIS A 240 17.23 14.85 -3.55
C HIS A 240 18.34 14.16 -2.72
N LEU A 241 18.04 13.02 -2.10
CA LEU A 241 19.02 12.28 -1.30
C LEU A 241 20.27 11.90 -2.10
N VAL A 242 20.08 11.46 -3.35
CA VAL A 242 21.20 11.03 -4.21
C VAL A 242 21.75 12.14 -5.09
N GLY A 243 21.24 13.37 -4.97
CA GLY A 243 21.66 14.52 -5.79
C GLY A 243 21.25 14.44 -7.27
N ALA A 244 20.25 13.60 -7.59
CA ALA A 244 19.74 13.46 -8.95
C ALA A 244 18.74 14.58 -9.28
N LYS A 245 18.71 14.98 -10.56
CA LYS A 245 17.69 15.88 -11.09
C LYS A 245 16.59 15.04 -11.76
N LEU A 246 15.36 15.27 -11.35
CA LEU A 246 14.21 14.68 -12.03
C LEU A 246 14.06 15.29 -13.44
N PRO A 247 13.74 14.51 -14.47
CA PRO A 247 13.43 15.02 -15.79
C PRO A 247 12.28 16.04 -15.75
N GLU A 248 12.33 17.02 -16.64
CA GLU A 248 11.25 17.99 -16.77
C GLU A 248 9.93 17.31 -17.10
N GLY A 249 8.85 17.70 -16.43
CA GLY A 249 7.53 17.09 -16.58
C GLY A 249 7.34 15.73 -15.88
N SER A 250 8.36 15.20 -15.19
CA SER A 250 8.21 13.98 -14.36
C SER A 250 7.91 14.33 -12.91
N ALA A 251 7.26 13.37 -12.20
CA ALA A 251 6.99 13.44 -10.77
C ALA A 251 6.33 14.77 -10.31
N GLN A 252 5.38 15.27 -11.10
CA GLN A 252 4.75 16.59 -10.91
C GLN A 252 4.03 16.75 -9.56
N ASP A 253 3.52 15.63 -8.99
CA ASP A 253 2.83 15.58 -7.71
C ASP A 253 3.75 15.17 -6.54
N SER A 254 5.06 15.17 -6.76
CA SER A 254 6.05 14.72 -5.78
C SER A 254 6.75 15.90 -5.14
N PHE A 255 6.82 15.91 -3.81
CA PHE A 255 7.51 16.92 -3.02
C PHE A 255 8.67 16.30 -2.26
N ASN A 256 9.78 17.03 -2.14
CA ASN A 256 10.91 16.58 -1.34
C ASN A 256 10.59 16.67 0.16
N MET A 257 10.34 15.55 0.79
CA MET A 257 10.00 15.42 2.21
C MET A 257 11.22 15.23 3.12
N MET A 258 12.44 15.27 2.60
CA MET A 258 13.66 15.06 3.40
C MET A 258 13.74 15.99 4.62
N PRO A 259 13.37 17.28 4.56
CA PRO A 259 13.34 18.12 5.76
C PRO A 259 12.38 17.60 6.84
N ALA A 260 11.19 17.11 6.46
CA ALA A 260 10.24 16.52 7.40
C ALA A 260 10.78 15.21 8.00
N TRP A 261 11.40 14.36 7.17
CA TRP A 261 11.99 13.10 7.64
C TRP A 261 13.12 13.30 8.63
N LEU A 262 13.89 14.38 8.48
CA LEU A 262 14.99 14.75 9.38
C LEU A 262 14.53 15.61 10.58
N GLY A 263 13.23 15.95 10.68
CA GLY A 263 12.72 16.84 11.74
C GLY A 263 13.21 18.29 11.63
N GLN A 264 13.50 18.76 10.41
CA GLN A 264 14.03 20.08 10.12
C GLN A 264 13.00 21.03 9.48
N ASP A 265 11.79 20.56 9.25
CA ASP A 265 10.72 21.33 8.65
C ASP A 265 10.14 22.35 9.64
N THR A 266 9.98 23.58 9.19
CA THR A 266 9.37 24.68 9.94
C THR A 266 8.06 25.18 9.34
N LYS A 267 7.70 24.69 8.15
CA LYS A 267 6.51 25.07 7.38
C LYS A 267 5.95 23.85 6.64
N PRO A 268 4.66 23.87 6.27
CA PRO A 268 4.11 22.85 5.40
C PRO A 268 4.91 22.73 4.10
N ILE A 269 5.34 21.50 3.78
CA ILE A 269 6.10 21.19 2.55
C ILE A 269 5.12 20.95 1.40
N ARG A 270 4.14 20.08 1.63
CA ARG A 270 3.07 19.80 0.67
C ARG A 270 1.89 20.74 0.93
N PRO A 271 1.51 21.60 -0.05
CA PRO A 271 0.44 22.57 0.17
C PRO A 271 -0.96 21.95 0.18
N TYR A 272 -1.15 20.82 -0.52
CA TYR A 272 -2.40 20.06 -0.62
C TYR A 272 -2.11 18.60 -1.03
N LEU A 273 -3.11 17.75 -0.88
CA LEU A 273 -3.10 16.37 -1.37
C LEU A 273 -4.38 16.12 -2.16
N LEU A 274 -4.23 15.65 -3.41
CA LEU A 274 -5.32 15.14 -4.24
C LEU A 274 -5.43 13.64 -4.03
N GLU A 275 -6.65 13.15 -3.90
CA GLU A 275 -6.94 11.73 -3.74
C GLU A 275 -8.05 11.33 -4.71
N GLN A 276 -7.98 10.08 -5.19
CA GLN A 276 -8.99 9.49 -6.06
C GLN A 276 -9.47 8.18 -5.46
N ALA A 277 -10.79 8.01 -5.33
CA ALA A 277 -11.36 6.73 -4.94
C ALA A 277 -11.42 5.76 -6.11
N PHE A 278 -11.50 4.46 -5.81
CA PHE A 278 -11.70 3.42 -6.80
C PHE A 278 -13.19 3.30 -7.13
N GLY A 279 -13.63 4.00 -8.16
CA GLY A 279 -15.01 3.95 -8.64
C GLY A 279 -15.10 4.14 -10.15
N GLY A 280 -16.24 3.75 -10.76
CA GLY A 280 -16.48 3.86 -12.20
C GLY A 280 -16.69 5.30 -12.72
N LYS A 281 -16.70 6.29 -11.82
CA LYS A 281 -16.61 7.72 -12.11
C LYS A 281 -15.35 8.23 -11.43
N GLN A 282 -14.67 9.17 -12.06
CA GLN A 282 -13.57 9.89 -11.41
C GLN A 282 -14.16 10.73 -10.27
N THR A 283 -14.10 10.18 -9.07
CA THR A 283 -14.45 10.87 -7.83
C THR A 283 -13.16 11.35 -7.20
N LEU A 284 -13.14 12.60 -6.75
CA LEU A 284 -11.94 13.25 -6.27
C LEU A 284 -12.16 13.84 -4.89
N SER A 285 -11.09 13.94 -4.14
CA SER A 285 -11.03 14.74 -2.92
C SER A 285 -9.74 15.54 -2.88
N ILE A 286 -9.76 16.60 -2.07
CA ILE A 286 -8.59 17.42 -1.80
C ILE A 286 -8.47 17.67 -0.31
N ARG A 287 -7.24 17.53 0.19
CA ARG A 287 -6.87 17.87 1.56
C ARG A 287 -5.89 19.05 1.57
N LYS A 288 -6.18 20.05 2.38
CA LYS A 288 -5.28 21.18 2.65
C LYS A 288 -5.23 21.43 4.16
N GLY A 289 -4.06 21.20 4.75
CA GLY A 289 -3.92 21.22 6.20
C GLY A 289 -4.84 20.19 6.87
N ASN A 290 -5.70 20.66 7.76
CA ASN A 290 -6.70 19.85 8.47
C ASN A 290 -8.06 19.73 7.76
N TRP A 291 -8.28 20.45 6.67
CA TRP A 291 -9.51 20.42 5.92
C TRP A 291 -9.46 19.41 4.77
N LYS A 292 -10.52 18.60 4.65
CA LYS A 292 -10.72 17.66 3.55
C LYS A 292 -12.07 17.90 2.89
N TYR A 293 -12.03 18.17 1.59
CA TYR A 293 -13.22 18.32 0.73
C TYR A 293 -13.32 17.13 -0.22
N ILE A 294 -14.50 16.54 -0.30
CA ILE A 294 -14.86 15.46 -1.22
C ILE A 294 -15.94 16.00 -2.15
N ASP A 295 -15.75 15.90 -3.45
CA ASP A 295 -16.58 16.55 -4.49
C ASP A 295 -17.95 15.89 -4.74
N HIS A 296 -18.28 14.85 -3.98
CA HIS A 296 -19.50 14.06 -4.15
C HIS A 296 -20.03 13.54 -2.80
N THR A 297 -21.21 12.91 -2.85
CA THR A 297 -21.81 12.22 -1.69
C THR A 297 -21.35 10.77 -1.60
N GLY A 298 -21.35 10.19 -0.40
CA GLY A 298 -20.93 8.81 -0.14
C GLY A 298 -19.43 8.60 -0.17
N SER A 299 -18.99 7.35 -0.25
CA SER A 299 -17.58 6.98 -0.12
C SER A 299 -16.74 7.17 -1.38
N GLY A 300 -17.37 7.29 -2.53
CA GLY A 300 -16.69 7.31 -3.84
C GLY A 300 -16.23 5.94 -4.34
N GLY A 301 -16.11 4.94 -3.49
CA GLY A 301 -15.61 3.61 -3.80
C GLY A 301 -16.58 2.49 -3.46
N ASN A 302 -16.63 2.09 -2.19
CA ASN A 302 -17.49 1.01 -1.74
C ASN A 302 -18.98 1.40 -1.77
N ARG A 303 -19.83 0.45 -2.17
CA ARG A 303 -21.30 0.67 -2.26
C ARG A 303 -21.97 0.25 -0.97
N TYR A 304 -21.88 1.08 0.08
CA TYR A 304 -22.39 0.78 1.42
C TYR A 304 -23.88 0.46 1.43
N GLU A 305 -24.69 1.20 0.67
CA GLU A 305 -26.14 1.02 0.58
C GLU A 305 -26.57 -0.34 0.03
N ASN A 306 -25.75 -0.89 -0.89
CA ASN A 306 -26.06 -2.11 -1.64
C ASN A 306 -25.42 -3.36 -1.05
N ASN A 307 -24.56 -3.21 -0.02
CA ASN A 307 -23.89 -4.32 0.63
C ASN A 307 -24.40 -4.48 2.08
N PRO A 308 -25.13 -5.55 2.40
CA PRO A 308 -25.65 -5.77 3.75
C PRO A 308 -24.61 -5.76 4.86
N GLU A 309 -23.38 -6.21 4.58
CA GLU A 309 -22.29 -6.21 5.54
C GLU A 309 -21.73 -4.82 5.79
N LEU A 310 -21.74 -3.93 4.80
CA LEU A 310 -21.28 -2.56 4.91
C LEU A 310 -22.34 -1.59 5.41
N LYS A 311 -23.62 -1.87 5.15
CA LYS A 311 -24.75 -0.99 5.51
C LYS A 311 -24.75 -0.61 6.99
N ARG A 312 -24.32 -1.49 7.88
CA ARG A 312 -24.20 -1.22 9.33
C ARG A 312 -23.14 -0.19 9.70
N PHE A 313 -22.23 0.17 8.78
CA PHE A 313 -21.18 1.18 8.98
C PHE A 313 -21.54 2.54 8.38
N ILE A 314 -22.73 2.68 7.81
CA ILE A 314 -23.23 3.98 7.35
C ILE A 314 -23.46 4.86 8.56
N LEU A 315 -22.78 6.00 8.57
CA LEU A 315 -23.06 7.05 9.58
C LEU A 315 -24.23 7.92 9.11
N PRO A 316 -25.03 8.46 10.04
CA PRO A 316 -26.04 9.45 9.72
C PRO A 316 -25.42 10.64 8.98
N GLU A 317 -26.00 11.03 7.83
CA GLU A 317 -25.54 12.19 7.10
C GLU A 317 -26.02 13.48 7.81
N SER A 318 -25.07 14.36 8.16
CA SER A 318 -25.35 15.61 8.88
C SER A 318 -25.65 16.80 7.96
N ALA A 319 -25.44 16.65 6.65
CA ALA A 319 -25.77 17.62 5.61
C ALA A 319 -26.37 16.93 4.36
N PRO A 320 -27.59 16.34 4.48
CA PRO A 320 -28.16 15.45 3.45
C PRO A 320 -28.36 16.11 2.09
N ASP A 321 -28.51 17.44 2.04
CA ASP A 321 -28.73 18.19 0.79
C ASP A 321 -27.40 18.73 0.19
N ALA A 322 -26.27 18.45 0.82
CA ALA A 322 -24.98 18.89 0.31
C ALA A 322 -24.55 18.06 -0.90
N PRO A 323 -24.07 18.68 -2.00
CA PRO A 323 -23.60 17.98 -3.18
C PRO A 323 -22.23 17.33 -2.98
N GLY A 324 -21.53 17.65 -1.87
CA GLY A 324 -20.23 17.17 -1.49
C GLY A 324 -20.07 17.10 0.03
N GLN A 325 -18.84 16.84 0.48
CA GLN A 325 -18.54 16.67 1.89
C GLN A 325 -17.37 17.56 2.30
N LEU A 326 -17.41 18.13 3.50
CA LEU A 326 -16.30 18.85 4.11
C LEU A 326 -16.08 18.38 5.54
N TYR A 327 -14.83 18.05 5.87
CA TYR A 327 -14.44 17.60 7.21
C TYR A 327 -13.25 18.37 7.73
N ASN A 328 -13.19 18.55 9.05
CA ASN A 328 -12.01 19.03 9.76
C ASN A 328 -11.38 17.86 10.52
N LEU A 329 -10.30 17.34 9.99
CA LEU A 329 -9.68 16.11 10.50
C LEU A 329 -8.99 16.25 11.85
N ASP A 330 -8.70 17.47 12.33
CA ASP A 330 -8.14 17.69 13.66
C ASP A 330 -9.21 17.50 14.76
N THR A 331 -10.45 17.87 14.46
CA THR A 331 -11.57 17.79 15.41
C THR A 331 -12.49 16.60 15.17
N ASP A 332 -12.50 16.07 13.96
CA ASP A 332 -13.32 14.94 13.51
C ASP A 332 -12.50 14.00 12.59
N PRO A 333 -11.51 13.27 13.15
CA PRO A 333 -10.72 12.33 12.38
C PRO A 333 -11.53 11.15 11.80
N GLY A 334 -12.72 10.90 12.37
CA GLY A 334 -13.65 9.86 11.92
C GLY A 334 -14.64 10.33 10.83
N GLU A 335 -14.50 11.57 10.34
CA GLU A 335 -15.33 12.11 9.26
C GLU A 335 -16.84 11.88 9.49
N SER A 336 -17.29 12.14 10.70
CA SER A 336 -18.66 11.86 11.16
C SER A 336 -19.64 13.03 10.95
N SER A 337 -19.11 14.25 10.79
CA SER A 337 -19.91 15.48 10.73
C SER A 337 -19.56 16.29 9.47
N ASN A 338 -20.42 16.20 8.45
CA ASN A 338 -20.26 16.95 7.22
C ASN A 338 -20.50 18.46 7.48
N LEU A 339 -19.47 19.27 7.32
CA LEU A 339 -19.45 20.71 7.59
C LEU A 339 -19.72 21.58 6.35
N TYR A 340 -20.15 20.98 5.24
CA TYR A 340 -20.30 21.64 3.94
C TYR A 340 -21.02 22.98 4.01
N PHE A 341 -22.17 23.06 4.67
CA PHE A 341 -22.95 24.31 4.82
C PHE A 341 -22.46 25.21 5.95
N LYS A 342 -21.63 24.70 6.87
CA LYS A 342 -21.13 25.48 8.00
C LYS A 342 -19.91 26.33 7.65
N HIS A 343 -19.14 25.91 6.64
CA HIS A 343 -17.91 26.58 6.20
C HIS A 343 -17.91 26.74 4.66
N PRO A 344 -18.83 27.52 4.10
CA PRO A 344 -18.94 27.68 2.64
C PRO A 344 -17.72 28.34 2.01
N ASP A 345 -17.00 29.18 2.75
CA ASP A 345 -15.74 29.80 2.36
C ASP A 345 -14.62 28.75 2.15
N VAL A 346 -14.52 27.78 3.04
CA VAL A 346 -13.57 26.67 2.92
C VAL A 346 -13.95 25.74 1.76
N VAL A 347 -15.26 25.47 1.59
CA VAL A 347 -15.74 24.68 0.43
C VAL A 347 -15.37 25.37 -0.88
N GLU A 348 -15.60 26.69 -1.01
CA GLU A 348 -15.27 27.44 -2.21
C GLU A 348 -13.78 27.41 -2.51
N GLU A 349 -12.94 27.61 -1.51
CA GLU A 349 -11.49 27.55 -1.63
C GLU A 349 -11.01 26.17 -2.11
N LEU A 350 -11.43 25.09 -1.43
CA LEU A 350 -10.95 23.74 -1.74
C LEU A 350 -11.51 23.22 -3.06
N LYS A 351 -12.77 23.52 -3.34
CA LYS A 351 -13.39 23.20 -4.64
C LYS A 351 -12.67 23.94 -5.77
N GLY A 352 -12.42 25.25 -5.63
CA GLY A 352 -11.67 26.01 -6.63
C GLY A 352 -10.27 25.47 -6.87
N LEU A 353 -9.58 25.02 -5.81
CA LEU A 353 -8.26 24.38 -5.91
C LEU A 353 -8.34 23.02 -6.62
N LEU A 354 -9.36 22.22 -6.32
CA LEU A 354 -9.60 20.93 -6.98
C LEU A 354 -9.89 21.13 -8.47
N ASP A 355 -10.82 22.03 -8.82
CA ASP A 355 -11.21 22.35 -10.21
C ASP A 355 -10.00 22.84 -11.04
N TYR A 356 -9.12 23.65 -10.44
CA TYR A 356 -7.88 24.10 -11.09
C TYR A 356 -6.95 22.95 -11.48
N HIS A 357 -6.82 21.92 -10.62
CA HIS A 357 -5.98 20.77 -10.90
C HIS A 357 -6.61 19.81 -11.91
N VAL A 358 -7.92 19.61 -11.85
CA VAL A 358 -8.68 18.82 -12.84
C VAL A 358 -8.57 19.45 -14.23
N GLY A 359 -8.68 20.76 -14.33
CA GLY A 359 -8.58 21.47 -15.62
C GLY A 359 -7.17 21.49 -16.23
N LYS A 360 -6.14 21.08 -15.48
CA LYS A 360 -4.74 20.98 -15.96
C LYS A 360 -4.30 19.57 -16.35
N GLN A 361 -5.15 18.56 -16.18
CA GLN A 361 -4.85 17.21 -16.66
C GLN A 361 -4.87 17.23 -18.20
N PRO A 362 -3.83 16.66 -18.86
CA PRO A 362 -3.71 16.65 -20.31
C PRO A 362 -4.76 15.82 -21.01
#